data_44d2cffa376d19c665407d02ca5c6414
#
_entry.id   44d2cffa376d19c665407d02ca5c6414
#
_cell.length_a   1.000
_cell.length_b   1.000
_cell.length_c   1.000
_cell.angle_alpha   90.00
_cell.angle_beta   90.00
_cell.angle_gamma   90.00
#
_symmetry.space_group_name_H-M   'P 1'
#
loop_
_entity.id
_entity.type
_entity.pdbx_description
1 polymer ?
#
loop_
_entity_poly.entity_id
_entity_poly.type
_entity_poly.pdbx_seq_one_letter_code
_entity_poly.pdbx_strand_id
1 'polypeptide(L)'
;MKRFWQKRFINLAILLIFVLTFSLVCVYLKLQNGKVIETVVEIPQNTSTKDVAMILKKNGIIKNPYFFMFYVKLNNYKIAAGKYKLSSDMTYKQLCDTLKKGFVPRAAVRFTIPEGFTAQQIAKKLQSLGLVDENKFLETINNYEFNFKYKYSSKEVKFKLEGFLFPDTYEVYPGTSEKDIVKMMLNRFLEVYENLKDKKTTDLDDVQTVILASIIEKEAKKDSERGLIAGVFLNRLQRGIKLESCATVEYVLPVHKEVLSLQDVRIESPYNTYLKKGLPPSAICSPGKKSLLAALNPAKTDYLFFVAKKDGSHIFSKTFEDHLKAQKQIEEGKK
;
A
#
# COMPACT_ATOMS: atom_id res chain seq x y z
N MET A 1 -16.22 65.53 50.66
CA MET A 1 -14.87 65.01 50.54
C MET A 1 -14.79 63.46 50.71
N LYS A 2 -15.34 62.83 51.75
CA LYS A 2 -15.24 61.36 51.97
C LYS A 2 -15.72 60.46 50.81
N ARG A 3 -16.86 60.79 50.14
CA ARG A 3 -17.40 60.00 49.00
C ARG A 3 -16.53 60.03 47.73
N PHE A 4 -15.76 61.09 47.53
CA PHE A 4 -14.85 61.23 46.37
C PHE A 4 -13.60 60.36 46.54
N TRP A 5 -13.08 60.26 47.74
CA TRP A 5 -11.96 59.39 48.06
C TRP A 5 -12.30 57.91 48.04
N GLN A 6 -13.50 57.51 48.48
CA GLN A 6 -14.01 56.14 48.38
C GLN A 6 -14.14 55.68 46.93
N LYS A 7 -14.67 56.50 46.02
CA LYS A 7 -14.76 56.13 44.58
C LYS A 7 -13.38 55.98 43.96
N ARG A 8 -12.41 56.79 44.30
CA ARG A 8 -11.04 56.66 43.84
C ARG A 8 -10.37 55.37 44.35
N PHE A 9 -10.56 55.01 45.59
CA PHE A 9 -10.07 53.77 46.17
C PHE A 9 -10.69 52.52 45.50
N ILE A 10 -11.97 52.54 45.25
CA ILE A 10 -12.66 51.44 44.56
C ILE A 10 -12.16 51.30 43.12
N ASN A 11 -12.00 52.37 42.37
CA ASN A 11 -11.48 52.33 41.02
C ASN A 11 -10.00 51.88 41.00
N LEU A 12 -9.20 52.24 41.96
CA LEU A 12 -7.81 51.78 42.08
C LEU A 12 -7.73 50.27 42.38
N ALA A 13 -8.61 49.78 43.27
CA ALA A 13 -8.70 48.36 43.59
C ALA A 13 -9.18 47.50 42.36
N ILE A 14 -10.17 48.02 41.61
CA ILE A 14 -10.62 47.36 40.37
C ILE A 14 -9.49 47.33 39.33
N LEU A 15 -8.77 48.40 39.15
CA LEU A 15 -7.61 48.48 38.24
C LEU A 15 -6.51 47.49 38.64
N LEU A 16 -6.25 47.36 39.94
CA LEU A 16 -5.22 46.45 40.48
C LEU A 16 -5.63 44.97 40.26
N ILE A 17 -6.91 44.66 40.46
CA ILE A 17 -7.47 43.32 40.18
C ILE A 17 -7.39 43.00 38.66
N PHE A 18 -7.69 43.99 37.83
CA PHE A 18 -7.61 43.80 36.35
C PHE A 18 -6.17 43.58 35.90
N VAL A 19 -5.19 44.31 36.42
CA VAL A 19 -3.77 44.13 36.11
C VAL A 19 -3.26 42.78 36.60
N LEU A 20 -3.68 42.34 37.79
CA LEU A 20 -3.31 41.03 38.33
C LEU A 20 -3.92 39.90 37.50
N THR A 21 -5.19 39.99 37.11
CA THR A 21 -5.83 38.97 36.26
C THR A 21 -5.22 38.92 34.86
N PHE A 22 -4.94 40.09 34.26
CA PHE A 22 -4.27 40.18 32.97
C PHE A 22 -2.84 39.61 33.02
N SER A 23 -2.06 39.92 34.09
CA SER A 23 -0.74 39.35 34.31
C SER A 23 -0.79 37.82 34.46
N LEU A 24 -1.77 37.28 35.20
CA LEU A 24 -2.00 35.85 35.36
C LEU A 24 -2.35 35.16 34.01
N VAL A 25 -3.19 35.81 33.18
CA VAL A 25 -3.52 35.33 31.84
C VAL A 25 -2.30 35.35 30.93
N CYS A 26 -1.48 36.42 30.97
CA CYS A 26 -0.23 36.48 30.18
C CYS A 26 0.79 35.41 30.60
N VAL A 27 0.93 35.18 31.90
CA VAL A 27 1.79 34.09 32.43
C VAL A 27 1.24 32.74 32.03
N TYR A 28 -0.07 32.54 32.09
CA TYR A 28 -0.74 31.30 31.64
C TYR A 28 -0.52 31.04 30.16
N LEU A 29 -0.69 32.06 29.29
CA LEU A 29 -0.43 31.95 27.84
C LEU A 29 1.03 31.69 27.54
N LYS A 30 1.97 32.30 28.27
CA LYS A 30 3.41 32.09 28.12
C LYS A 30 3.85 30.68 28.56
N LEU A 31 3.16 30.08 29.51
CA LEU A 31 3.38 28.69 29.94
C LEU A 31 2.84 27.65 28.97
N GLN A 32 1.97 28.04 28.04
CA GLN A 32 1.45 27.13 26.97
C GLN A 32 2.39 27.02 25.77
N ASN A 33 3.33 27.95 25.55
CA ASN A 33 4.28 27.91 24.43
C ASN A 33 5.45 26.94 24.67
N GLY A 34 5.21 25.82 25.33
CA GLY A 34 6.17 24.70 25.43
C GLY A 34 6.26 23.91 24.15
N LYS A 35 7.44 23.42 23.82
CA LYS A 35 7.66 22.49 22.71
C LYS A 35 6.68 21.31 22.85
N VAL A 36 5.85 21.06 21.82
CA VAL A 36 4.92 19.93 21.83
C VAL A 36 5.71 18.63 21.87
N ILE A 37 5.42 17.78 22.85
CA ILE A 37 6.05 16.48 23.04
C ILE A 37 5.09 15.41 22.54
N GLU A 38 5.47 14.70 21.49
CA GLU A 38 4.78 13.49 21.04
C GLU A 38 5.61 12.27 21.47
N THR A 39 4.99 11.33 22.16
CA THR A 39 5.67 10.09 22.60
C THR A 39 4.70 8.92 22.72
N VAL A 40 5.24 7.71 22.69
CA VAL A 40 4.49 6.49 22.98
C VAL A 40 4.59 6.20 24.47
N VAL A 41 3.45 6.21 25.15
CA VAL A 41 3.33 5.92 26.58
C VAL A 41 2.69 4.56 26.79
N GLU A 42 3.33 3.71 27.59
CA GLU A 42 2.82 2.39 27.97
C GLU A 42 2.12 2.46 29.34
N ILE A 43 0.88 2.02 29.40
CA ILE A 43 0.09 1.87 30.63
C ILE A 43 -0.04 0.38 30.91
N PRO A 44 0.61 -0.16 31.95
CA PRO A 44 0.53 -1.56 32.32
C PRO A 44 -0.88 -1.99 32.73
N GLN A 45 -1.15 -3.31 32.69
CA GLN A 45 -2.41 -3.85 33.23
C GLN A 45 -2.52 -3.60 34.73
N ASN A 46 -3.75 -3.40 35.21
CA ASN A 46 -4.06 -3.15 36.62
C ASN A 46 -3.38 -1.89 37.22
N THR A 47 -2.97 -0.92 36.37
CA THR A 47 -2.39 0.34 36.84
C THR A 47 -3.48 1.25 37.41
N SER A 48 -3.27 1.80 38.61
CA SER A 48 -4.21 2.73 39.22
C SER A 48 -4.26 4.07 38.47
N THR A 49 -5.38 4.81 38.57
CA THR A 49 -5.49 6.16 37.95
C THR A 49 -4.37 7.11 38.45
N LYS A 50 -3.92 6.93 39.68
CA LYS A 50 -2.79 7.71 40.25
C LYS A 50 -1.49 7.39 39.52
N ASP A 51 -1.21 6.10 39.31
CA ASP A 51 0.03 5.69 38.64
C ASP A 51 0.00 6.06 37.15
N VAL A 52 -1.17 5.94 36.48
CA VAL A 52 -1.35 6.47 35.12
C VAL A 52 -1.01 7.96 35.05
N ALA A 53 -1.53 8.78 35.98
CA ALA A 53 -1.25 10.19 36.01
C ALA A 53 0.25 10.47 36.21
N MET A 54 0.95 9.67 37.03
CA MET A 54 2.39 9.79 37.23
C MET A 54 3.19 9.38 35.98
N ILE A 55 2.77 8.31 35.29
CA ILE A 55 3.37 7.89 34.01
C ILE A 55 3.23 8.98 32.96
N LEU A 56 2.04 9.57 32.81
CA LEU A 56 1.79 10.65 31.86
C LEU A 56 2.64 11.90 32.16
N LYS A 57 2.77 12.25 33.46
CA LYS A 57 3.65 13.35 33.90
C LYS A 57 5.12 13.06 33.59
N LYS A 58 5.59 11.85 33.90
CA LYS A 58 6.99 11.43 33.65
C LYS A 58 7.35 11.53 32.15
N ASN A 59 6.39 11.24 31.27
CA ASN A 59 6.57 11.34 29.81
C ASN A 59 6.27 12.74 29.27
N GLY A 60 6.03 13.75 30.10
CA GLY A 60 5.81 15.12 29.69
C GLY A 60 4.46 15.40 28.99
N ILE A 61 3.53 14.46 29.04
CA ILE A 61 2.21 14.58 28.40
C ILE A 61 1.31 15.51 29.21
N ILE A 62 1.37 15.44 30.53
CA ILE A 62 0.61 16.32 31.43
C ILE A 62 1.55 17.03 32.40
N LYS A 63 1.19 18.26 32.74
CA LYS A 63 1.96 19.06 33.73
C LYS A 63 1.54 18.75 35.17
N ASN A 64 0.24 18.60 35.42
CA ASN A 64 -0.31 18.37 36.76
C ASN A 64 -1.11 17.07 36.83
N PRO A 65 -0.59 16.04 37.56
CA PRO A 65 -1.24 14.75 37.70
C PRO A 65 -2.55 14.83 38.51
N TYR A 66 -2.64 15.74 39.47
CA TYR A 66 -3.82 15.87 40.34
C TYR A 66 -5.05 16.38 39.58
N PHE A 67 -4.88 17.34 38.65
CA PHE A 67 -5.94 17.79 37.78
C PHE A 67 -6.42 16.69 36.84
N PHE A 68 -5.51 15.90 36.31
CA PHE A 68 -5.87 14.76 35.46
C PHE A 68 -6.69 13.72 36.25
N MET A 69 -6.22 13.35 37.47
CA MET A 69 -6.96 12.43 38.34
C MET A 69 -8.36 12.94 38.70
N PHE A 70 -8.48 14.23 39.02
CA PHE A 70 -9.76 14.87 39.31
C PHE A 70 -10.69 14.80 38.07
N TYR A 71 -10.18 15.12 36.89
CA TYR A 71 -10.92 15.09 35.63
C TYR A 71 -11.42 13.67 35.32
N VAL A 72 -10.57 12.64 35.44
CA VAL A 72 -10.92 11.24 35.25
C VAL A 72 -12.06 10.83 36.20
N LYS A 73 -11.93 11.18 37.49
CA LYS A 73 -12.92 10.85 38.54
C LYS A 73 -14.26 11.57 38.30
N LEU A 74 -14.24 12.86 37.98
CA LEU A 74 -15.42 13.68 37.74
C LEU A 74 -16.23 13.17 36.57
N ASN A 75 -15.58 12.72 35.50
CA ASN A 75 -16.23 12.27 34.27
C ASN A 75 -16.36 10.72 34.17
N ASN A 76 -16.04 10.00 35.23
CA ASN A 76 -16.17 8.54 35.31
C ASN A 76 -15.42 7.78 34.19
N TYR A 77 -14.25 8.28 33.75
CA TYR A 77 -13.49 7.62 32.71
C TYR A 77 -12.83 6.33 33.26
N LYS A 78 -12.94 5.25 32.48
CA LYS A 78 -12.16 4.01 32.71
C LYS A 78 -10.97 4.03 31.76
N ILE A 79 -9.77 4.01 32.34
CA ILE A 79 -8.52 3.96 31.58
C ILE A 79 -8.17 2.51 31.32
N ALA A 80 -7.91 2.15 30.06
CA ALA A 80 -7.49 0.83 29.68
C ALA A 80 -5.95 0.73 29.64
N ALA A 81 -5.41 -0.45 29.92
CA ALA A 81 -3.99 -0.73 29.72
C ALA A 81 -3.65 -0.76 28.22
N GLY A 82 -2.40 -0.42 27.87
CA GLY A 82 -1.93 -0.45 26.49
C GLY A 82 -0.82 0.57 26.19
N LYS A 83 -0.38 0.59 24.94
CA LYS A 83 0.56 1.61 24.44
C LYS A 83 -0.22 2.66 23.65
N TYR A 84 0.04 3.92 23.94
CA TYR A 84 -0.69 5.04 23.36
C TYR A 84 0.28 6.04 22.77
N LYS A 85 0.07 6.46 21.52
CA LYS A 85 0.74 7.64 20.99
C LYS A 85 0.00 8.86 21.52
N LEU A 86 0.66 9.62 22.40
CA LEU A 86 0.09 10.78 23.08
C LEU A 86 0.90 12.04 22.77
N SER A 87 0.23 13.19 22.83
CA SER A 87 0.86 14.49 22.64
C SER A 87 0.54 15.43 23.81
N SER A 88 1.49 16.27 24.19
CA SER A 88 1.34 17.21 25.29
C SER A 88 0.39 18.38 25.02
N ASP A 89 -0.07 18.55 23.78
CA ASP A 89 -1.10 19.52 23.37
C ASP A 89 -2.53 18.97 23.45
N MET A 90 -2.68 17.66 23.73
CA MET A 90 -4.00 17.06 23.93
C MET A 90 -4.70 17.63 25.14
N THR A 91 -5.98 17.96 24.97
CA THR A 91 -6.86 18.29 26.11
C THR A 91 -7.09 17.05 26.96
N TYR A 92 -7.44 17.24 28.25
CA TYR A 92 -7.76 16.09 29.12
C TYR A 92 -8.89 15.22 28.59
N LYS A 93 -9.86 15.82 27.87
CA LYS A 93 -10.93 15.06 27.19
C LYS A 93 -10.35 14.13 26.12
N GLN A 94 -9.54 14.68 25.19
CA GLN A 94 -8.91 13.89 24.11
C GLN A 94 -8.00 12.80 24.68
N LEU A 95 -7.24 13.12 25.76
CA LEU A 95 -6.40 12.18 26.45
C LEU A 95 -7.22 11.02 27.04
N CYS A 96 -8.29 11.32 27.78
CA CYS A 96 -9.15 10.30 28.36
C CYS A 96 -9.90 9.48 27.32
N ASP A 97 -10.39 10.10 26.24
CA ASP A 97 -11.03 9.40 25.14
C ASP A 97 -10.09 8.43 24.41
N THR A 98 -8.81 8.81 24.31
CA THR A 98 -7.75 7.94 23.76
C THR A 98 -7.43 6.79 24.71
N LEU A 99 -7.24 7.08 25.99
CA LEU A 99 -6.93 6.09 27.02
C LEU A 99 -8.08 5.11 27.31
N LYS A 100 -9.35 5.54 27.10
CA LYS A 100 -10.53 4.69 27.24
C LYS A 100 -10.61 3.61 26.16
N LYS A 101 -10.13 3.90 24.93
CA LYS A 101 -10.22 2.98 23.80
C LYS A 101 -9.35 1.73 23.95
N GLY A 102 -8.40 1.74 24.88
CA GLY A 102 -7.51 0.62 25.10
C GLY A 102 -6.72 0.27 23.86
N PHE A 103 -5.58 0.91 23.63
CA PHE A 103 -4.68 0.44 22.60
C PHE A 103 -3.85 -0.72 23.20
N VAL A 104 -4.39 -1.91 23.16
CA VAL A 104 -3.55 -3.12 23.22
C VAL A 104 -2.84 -3.11 21.87
N PRO A 105 -1.50 -3.08 21.79
CA PRO A 105 -0.81 -3.37 20.57
C PRO A 105 -1.17 -4.83 20.24
N ARG A 106 -2.18 -5.03 19.38
CA ARG A 106 -2.32 -6.31 18.73
C ARG A 106 -1.00 -6.52 18.01
N ALA A 107 -0.39 -7.68 18.21
CA ALA A 107 0.84 -8.02 17.50
C ALA A 107 0.67 -7.65 16.03
N ALA A 108 1.67 -7.02 15.46
CA ALA A 108 1.63 -6.70 14.04
C ALA A 108 1.42 -8.01 13.26
N VAL A 109 0.54 -7.98 12.29
CA VAL A 109 0.30 -9.12 11.40
C VAL A 109 1.30 -9.03 10.26
N ARG A 110 2.18 -10.03 10.22
CA ARG A 110 3.13 -10.19 9.12
C ARG A 110 2.52 -11.07 8.05
N PHE A 111 2.53 -10.60 6.80
CA PHE A 111 2.00 -11.35 5.65
C PHE A 111 2.85 -11.12 4.40
N THR A 112 2.86 -12.11 3.52
CA THR A 112 3.59 -12.04 2.24
C THR A 112 2.59 -12.03 1.09
N ILE A 113 2.75 -11.09 0.17
CA ILE A 113 2.08 -11.08 -1.13
C ILE A 113 3.04 -11.69 -2.15
N PRO A 114 2.69 -12.85 -2.73
CA PRO A 114 3.51 -13.49 -3.74
C PRO A 114 3.59 -12.69 -5.05
N GLU A 115 4.68 -12.86 -5.78
CA GLU A 115 4.80 -12.39 -7.16
C GLU A 115 3.68 -13.02 -8.03
N GLY A 116 3.20 -12.29 -9.00
CA GLY A 116 2.14 -12.76 -9.90
C GLY A 116 0.72 -12.72 -9.34
N PHE A 117 0.49 -12.20 -8.10
CA PHE A 117 -0.86 -11.99 -7.59
C PHE A 117 -1.55 -10.84 -8.32
N THR A 118 -2.84 -11.01 -8.64
CA THR A 118 -3.71 -9.93 -9.11
C THR A 118 -4.19 -9.08 -7.93
N ALA A 119 -4.66 -7.87 -8.21
CA ALA A 119 -5.28 -7.00 -7.19
C ALA A 119 -6.44 -7.70 -6.47
N GLN A 120 -7.23 -8.50 -7.18
CA GLN A 120 -8.30 -9.33 -6.62
C GLN A 120 -7.77 -10.38 -5.64
N GLN A 121 -6.67 -11.07 -6.01
CA GLN A 121 -6.04 -12.08 -5.15
C GLN A 121 -5.41 -11.44 -3.90
N ILE A 122 -4.83 -10.25 -4.05
CA ILE A 122 -4.30 -9.47 -2.93
C ILE A 122 -5.44 -9.11 -1.96
N ALA A 123 -6.54 -8.56 -2.47
CA ALA A 123 -7.71 -8.19 -1.66
C ALA A 123 -8.27 -9.40 -0.88
N LYS A 124 -8.48 -10.53 -1.55
CA LYS A 124 -8.94 -11.79 -0.92
C LYS A 124 -7.98 -12.27 0.17
N LYS A 125 -6.68 -12.23 -0.10
CA LYS A 125 -5.67 -12.63 0.90
C LYS A 125 -5.70 -11.72 2.13
N LEU A 126 -5.75 -10.42 1.93
CA LEU A 126 -5.82 -9.46 3.05
C LEU A 126 -7.11 -9.61 3.85
N GLN A 127 -8.25 -9.87 3.19
CA GLN A 127 -9.51 -10.19 3.85
C GLN A 127 -9.43 -11.47 4.68
N SER A 128 -8.83 -12.55 4.14
CA SER A 128 -8.67 -13.82 4.87
C SER A 128 -7.84 -13.68 6.14
N LEU A 129 -6.98 -12.66 6.21
CA LEU A 129 -6.20 -12.31 7.40
C LEU A 129 -6.91 -11.34 8.34
N GLY A 130 -8.15 -10.92 8.01
CA GLY A 130 -8.92 -9.96 8.78
C GLY A 130 -8.32 -8.53 8.79
N LEU A 131 -7.51 -8.19 7.79
CA LEU A 131 -6.84 -6.90 7.69
C LEU A 131 -7.66 -5.85 6.93
N VAL A 132 -8.46 -6.28 5.96
CA VAL A 132 -9.30 -5.40 5.13
C VAL A 132 -10.64 -6.06 4.83
N ASP A 133 -11.62 -5.27 4.38
CA ASP A 133 -12.76 -5.74 3.60
C ASP A 133 -12.36 -5.77 2.11
N GLU A 134 -12.61 -6.90 1.43
CA GLU A 134 -12.22 -7.10 0.01
C GLU A 134 -12.79 -6.01 -0.89
N ASN A 135 -14.08 -5.71 -0.76
CA ASN A 135 -14.76 -4.75 -1.63
C ASN A 135 -14.23 -3.33 -1.40
N LYS A 136 -14.05 -2.93 -0.14
CA LYS A 136 -13.48 -1.62 0.22
C LYS A 136 -12.03 -1.48 -0.27
N PHE A 137 -11.25 -2.55 -0.20
CA PHE A 137 -9.89 -2.52 -0.73
C PHE A 137 -9.90 -2.31 -2.25
N LEU A 138 -10.73 -3.05 -2.98
CA LEU A 138 -10.88 -2.92 -4.44
C LEU A 138 -11.45 -1.54 -4.84
N GLU A 139 -12.39 -1.02 -4.07
CA GLU A 139 -12.88 0.34 -4.24
C GLU A 139 -11.78 1.37 -3.99
N THR A 140 -10.98 1.20 -2.95
CA THR A 140 -9.87 2.09 -2.61
C THR A 140 -8.83 2.16 -3.74
N ILE A 141 -8.45 1.04 -4.34
CA ILE A 141 -7.48 1.02 -5.45
C ILE A 141 -8.03 1.62 -6.75
N ASN A 142 -9.36 1.72 -6.89
CA ASN A 142 -10.00 2.28 -8.08
C ASN A 142 -10.40 3.75 -7.93
N ASN A 143 -10.85 4.17 -6.75
CA ASN A 143 -11.52 5.46 -6.56
C ASN A 143 -10.70 6.46 -5.74
N TYR A 144 -9.80 5.98 -4.88
CA TYR A 144 -8.97 6.88 -4.09
C TYR A 144 -7.81 7.44 -4.94
N GLU A 145 -7.62 8.77 -4.88
CA GLU A 145 -6.49 9.41 -5.52
C GLU A 145 -5.24 9.36 -4.62
N PHE A 146 -4.31 8.50 -5.00
CA PHE A 146 -2.99 8.46 -4.41
C PHE A 146 -2.07 9.46 -5.11
N ASN A 147 -1.15 10.08 -4.36
CA ASN A 147 -0.04 10.83 -4.97
C ASN A 147 0.96 9.83 -5.59
N PHE A 148 0.53 9.21 -6.69
CA PHE A 148 1.27 8.17 -7.40
C PHE A 148 1.39 8.54 -8.87
N LYS A 149 2.63 8.58 -9.37
CA LYS A 149 2.92 9.17 -10.69
C LYS A 149 2.55 8.29 -11.89
N TYR A 150 2.44 6.97 -11.69
CA TYR A 150 2.12 6.05 -12.78
C TYR A 150 0.62 5.86 -12.91
N LYS A 151 0.09 6.08 -14.12
CA LYS A 151 -1.35 5.95 -14.42
C LYS A 151 -1.53 5.30 -15.78
N TYR A 152 -2.45 4.38 -15.88
CA TYR A 152 -2.88 3.85 -17.17
C TYR A 152 -3.65 4.90 -17.95
N SER A 153 -3.39 5.00 -19.26
CA SER A 153 -4.08 5.93 -20.16
C SER A 153 -5.43 5.40 -20.64
N SER A 154 -5.60 4.07 -20.68
CA SER A 154 -6.84 3.44 -21.11
C SER A 154 -7.97 3.59 -20.08
N LYS A 155 -9.20 3.79 -20.58
CA LYS A 155 -10.42 3.77 -19.76
C LYS A 155 -10.93 2.35 -19.47
N GLU A 156 -10.44 1.35 -20.18
CA GLU A 156 -10.84 -0.06 -20.11
C GLU A 156 -10.06 -0.83 -19.03
N VAL A 157 -9.44 -0.15 -18.10
CA VAL A 157 -8.64 -0.72 -17.00
C VAL A 157 -9.56 -1.34 -15.96
N LYS A 158 -9.33 -2.62 -15.64
CA LYS A 158 -10.11 -3.33 -14.60
C LYS A 158 -9.82 -2.80 -13.20
N PHE A 159 -8.55 -2.61 -12.86
CA PHE A 159 -8.08 -2.01 -11.61
C PHE A 159 -6.98 -0.99 -11.87
N LYS A 160 -7.16 0.25 -11.41
CA LYS A 160 -6.23 1.37 -11.67
C LYS A 160 -4.82 1.16 -11.11
N LEU A 161 -4.68 0.35 -10.08
CA LEU A 161 -3.40 0.06 -9.42
C LEU A 161 -2.93 -1.38 -9.64
N GLU A 162 -3.54 -2.14 -10.57
CA GLU A 162 -3.02 -3.46 -10.95
C GLU A 162 -1.55 -3.36 -11.38
N GLY A 163 -0.70 -4.28 -10.93
CA GLY A 163 0.73 -4.28 -11.25
C GLY A 163 1.59 -3.34 -10.41
N PHE A 164 0.98 -2.39 -9.69
CA PHE A 164 1.71 -1.43 -8.84
C PHE A 164 1.67 -1.77 -7.33
N LEU A 165 0.87 -2.75 -6.93
CA LEU A 165 0.85 -3.26 -5.57
C LEU A 165 1.99 -4.28 -5.41
N PHE A 166 3.18 -3.80 -5.01
CA PHE A 166 4.40 -4.60 -5.08
C PHE A 166 4.32 -5.89 -4.25
N PRO A 167 4.75 -7.06 -4.78
CA PRO A 167 4.83 -8.31 -4.04
C PRO A 167 6.02 -8.28 -3.07
N ASP A 168 5.74 -8.37 -1.77
CA ASP A 168 6.74 -8.40 -0.70
C ASP A 168 6.12 -8.93 0.60
N THR A 169 6.92 -9.01 1.65
CA THR A 169 6.46 -9.27 3.00
C THR A 169 6.24 -7.96 3.74
N TYR A 170 5.02 -7.78 4.22
CA TYR A 170 4.56 -6.58 4.90
C TYR A 170 4.20 -6.87 6.35
N GLU A 171 4.28 -5.84 7.17
CA GLU A 171 3.87 -5.87 8.56
C GLU A 171 2.92 -4.71 8.85
N VAL A 172 1.71 -5.03 9.32
CA VAL A 172 0.67 -4.03 9.61
C VAL A 172 0.01 -4.31 10.95
N TYR A 173 -0.46 -3.28 11.61
CA TYR A 173 -1.26 -3.43 12.81
C TYR A 173 -2.75 -3.63 12.44
N PRO A 174 -3.48 -4.50 13.18
CA PRO A 174 -4.93 -4.61 13.01
C PRO A 174 -5.62 -3.25 13.17
N GLY A 175 -6.46 -2.91 12.18
CA GLY A 175 -7.11 -1.59 12.12
C GLY A 175 -6.36 -0.55 11.27
N THR A 176 -5.22 -0.93 10.64
CA THR A 176 -4.62 -0.12 9.57
C THR A 176 -5.62 -0.01 8.42
N SER A 177 -5.83 1.20 7.91
CA SER A 177 -6.81 1.44 6.84
C SER A 177 -6.37 0.81 5.51
N GLU A 178 -7.33 0.46 4.65
CA GLU A 178 -7.08 -0.03 3.28
C GLU A 178 -6.18 0.94 2.52
N LYS A 179 -6.43 2.24 2.67
CA LYS A 179 -5.63 3.31 2.08
C LYS A 179 -4.15 3.25 2.51
N ASP A 180 -3.87 3.03 3.79
CA ASP A 180 -2.50 3.01 4.30
C ASP A 180 -1.78 1.74 3.85
N ILE A 181 -2.48 0.60 3.77
CA ILE A 181 -1.95 -0.65 3.22
C ILE A 181 -1.60 -0.46 1.73
N VAL A 182 -2.51 0.08 0.94
CA VAL A 182 -2.26 0.38 -0.49
C VAL A 182 -1.07 1.33 -0.64
N LYS A 183 -1.02 2.42 0.13
CA LYS A 183 0.09 3.38 0.11
C LYS A 183 1.44 2.73 0.42
N MET A 184 1.46 1.82 1.39
CA MET A 184 2.67 1.05 1.75
C MET A 184 3.15 0.20 0.57
N MET A 185 2.23 -0.51 -0.12
CA MET A 185 2.56 -1.34 -1.27
C MET A 185 3.02 -0.51 -2.49
N LEU A 186 2.41 0.66 -2.73
CA LEU A 186 2.82 1.60 -3.76
C LEU A 186 4.21 2.21 -3.49
N ASN A 187 4.49 2.58 -2.25
CA ASN A 187 5.80 3.10 -1.86
C ASN A 187 6.88 2.04 -2.07
N ARG A 188 6.59 0.77 -1.77
CA ARG A 188 7.51 -0.33 -2.01
C ARG A 188 7.75 -0.56 -3.49
N PHE A 189 6.73 -0.44 -4.33
CA PHE A 189 6.87 -0.46 -5.77
C PHE A 189 7.82 0.65 -6.25
N LEU A 190 7.60 1.88 -5.81
CA LEU A 190 8.45 3.02 -6.16
C LEU A 190 9.90 2.78 -5.77
N GLU A 191 10.15 2.33 -4.53
CA GLU A 191 11.49 2.04 -4.05
C GLU A 191 12.20 1.03 -4.94
N VAL A 192 11.55 -0.09 -5.28
CA VAL A 192 12.16 -1.13 -6.10
C VAL A 192 12.33 -0.68 -7.55
N TYR A 193 11.28 -0.08 -8.13
CA TYR A 193 11.27 0.25 -9.56
C TYR A 193 12.23 1.40 -9.90
N GLU A 194 12.29 2.46 -9.08
CA GLU A 194 13.22 3.56 -9.31
C GLU A 194 14.68 3.11 -9.28
N ASN A 195 15.01 2.15 -8.40
CA ASN A 195 16.35 1.56 -8.33
C ASN A 195 16.71 0.65 -9.54
N LEU A 196 15.73 0.33 -10.38
CA LEU A 196 15.94 -0.48 -11.59
C LEU A 196 16.03 0.35 -12.88
N LYS A 197 15.55 1.59 -12.86
CA LYS A 197 15.38 2.43 -14.07
C LYS A 197 16.68 2.67 -14.86
N ASP A 198 17.80 2.81 -14.18
CA ASP A 198 19.09 3.03 -14.83
C ASP A 198 19.52 1.85 -15.75
N LYS A 199 18.85 0.70 -15.60
CA LYS A 199 19.10 -0.49 -16.44
C LYS A 199 18.22 -0.55 -17.69
N LYS A 200 17.36 0.45 -17.91
CA LYS A 200 16.43 0.46 -19.03
C LYS A 200 17.13 0.59 -20.38
N THR A 201 16.83 -0.33 -21.29
CA THR A 201 17.36 -0.35 -22.67
C THR A 201 16.26 -0.34 -23.73
N THR A 202 14.99 -0.22 -23.31
CA THR A 202 13.82 -0.22 -24.21
C THR A 202 13.21 1.18 -24.34
N ASP A 203 12.47 1.42 -25.44
CA ASP A 203 11.69 2.65 -25.66
C ASP A 203 10.32 2.63 -24.99
N LEU A 204 9.93 1.52 -24.34
CA LEU A 204 8.67 1.44 -23.61
C LEU A 204 8.64 2.48 -22.47
N ASP A 205 7.53 3.17 -22.29
CA ASP A 205 7.36 4.00 -21.10
C ASP A 205 7.30 3.14 -19.82
N ASP A 206 7.29 3.79 -18.64
CA ASP A 206 7.32 3.09 -17.37
C ASP A 206 6.06 2.22 -17.14
N VAL A 207 4.92 2.69 -17.61
CA VAL A 207 3.63 1.98 -17.48
C VAL A 207 3.61 0.76 -18.41
N GLN A 208 4.04 0.95 -19.66
CA GLN A 208 4.19 -0.15 -20.64
C GLN A 208 5.19 -1.20 -20.13
N THR A 209 6.28 -0.78 -19.50
CA THR A 209 7.25 -1.68 -18.89
C THR A 209 6.61 -2.56 -17.80
N VAL A 210 5.78 -1.98 -16.92
CA VAL A 210 5.06 -2.74 -15.88
C VAL A 210 4.03 -3.69 -16.48
N ILE A 211 3.32 -3.27 -17.53
CA ILE A 211 2.39 -4.15 -18.26
C ILE A 211 3.14 -5.36 -18.83
N LEU A 212 4.23 -5.12 -19.54
CA LEU A 212 5.06 -6.20 -20.11
C LEU A 212 5.62 -7.10 -19.01
N ALA A 213 6.12 -6.53 -17.92
CA ALA A 213 6.64 -7.28 -16.77
C ALA A 213 5.58 -8.22 -16.17
N SER A 214 4.32 -7.79 -16.09
CA SER A 214 3.23 -8.62 -15.59
C SER A 214 2.92 -9.82 -16.48
N ILE A 215 3.09 -9.69 -17.79
CA ILE A 215 2.96 -10.80 -18.73
C ILE A 215 4.13 -11.77 -18.57
N ILE A 216 5.37 -11.25 -18.52
CA ILE A 216 6.57 -12.05 -18.28
C ILE A 216 6.46 -12.83 -16.97
N GLU A 217 5.92 -12.21 -15.90
CA GLU A 217 5.72 -12.85 -14.60
C GLU A 217 4.84 -14.09 -14.69
N LYS A 218 3.82 -14.05 -15.51
CA LYS A 218 2.87 -15.16 -15.68
C LYS A 218 3.38 -16.25 -16.62
N GLU A 219 4.23 -15.90 -17.58
CA GLU A 219 4.77 -16.82 -18.56
C GLU A 219 6.05 -17.54 -18.06
N ALA A 220 6.96 -16.83 -17.43
CA ALA A 220 8.28 -17.36 -17.08
C ALA A 220 8.24 -18.24 -15.82
N LYS A 221 8.52 -19.53 -15.98
CA LYS A 221 8.71 -20.47 -14.87
C LYS A 221 10.15 -20.52 -14.38
N LYS A 222 11.12 -20.27 -15.27
CA LYS A 222 12.55 -20.22 -14.94
C LYS A 222 13.06 -18.78 -15.04
N ASP A 223 13.71 -18.31 -13.99
CA ASP A 223 14.25 -16.96 -13.93
C ASP A 223 15.24 -16.65 -15.04
N SER A 224 16.05 -17.66 -15.44
CA SER A 224 17.04 -17.54 -16.52
C SER A 224 16.44 -17.25 -17.90
N GLU A 225 15.13 -17.50 -18.10
CA GLU A 225 14.45 -17.31 -19.37
C GLU A 225 13.64 -16.01 -19.45
N ARG A 226 13.45 -15.29 -18.31
CA ARG A 226 12.67 -14.04 -18.27
C ARG A 226 13.15 -13.01 -19.29
N GLY A 227 14.47 -12.87 -19.45
CA GLY A 227 15.07 -11.96 -20.43
C GLY A 227 14.78 -12.34 -21.88
N LEU A 228 14.81 -13.64 -22.22
CA LEU A 228 14.48 -14.15 -23.56
C LEU A 228 12.99 -14.00 -23.86
N ILE A 229 12.12 -14.34 -22.91
CA ILE A 229 10.65 -14.14 -23.03
C ILE A 229 10.34 -12.66 -23.25
N ALA A 230 10.98 -11.77 -22.50
CA ALA A 230 10.86 -10.33 -22.68
C ALA A 230 11.29 -9.89 -24.09
N GLY A 231 12.40 -10.44 -24.59
CA GLY A 231 12.92 -10.19 -25.95
C GLY A 231 11.92 -10.63 -27.03
N VAL A 232 11.29 -11.82 -26.89
CA VAL A 232 10.27 -12.29 -27.82
C VAL A 232 9.07 -11.33 -27.84
N PHE A 233 8.54 -10.93 -26.69
CA PHE A 233 7.41 -10.01 -26.64
C PHE A 233 7.77 -8.64 -27.21
N LEU A 234 8.95 -8.11 -26.93
CA LEU A 234 9.41 -6.84 -27.50
C LEU A 234 9.52 -6.92 -29.03
N ASN A 235 10.10 -8.00 -29.58
CA ASN A 235 10.19 -8.23 -31.02
C ASN A 235 8.80 -8.28 -31.68
N ARG A 236 7.83 -8.96 -31.03
CA ARG A 236 6.45 -9.00 -31.52
C ARG A 236 5.80 -7.62 -31.51
N LEU A 237 5.96 -6.85 -30.41
CA LEU A 237 5.45 -5.47 -30.32
C LEU A 237 6.00 -4.59 -31.43
N GLN A 238 7.31 -4.60 -31.64
CA GLN A 238 7.99 -3.78 -32.66
C GLN A 238 7.54 -4.12 -34.09
N ARG A 239 7.22 -5.42 -34.35
CA ARG A 239 6.72 -5.89 -35.66
C ARG A 239 5.20 -5.80 -35.81
N GLY A 240 4.47 -5.29 -34.80
CA GLY A 240 2.99 -5.23 -34.83
C GLY A 240 2.34 -6.61 -34.84
N ILE A 241 3.03 -7.65 -34.33
CA ILE A 241 2.50 -9.01 -34.17
C ILE A 241 1.76 -9.06 -32.84
N LYS A 242 0.63 -9.78 -32.79
CA LYS A 242 -0.13 -10.00 -31.55
C LYS A 242 0.73 -10.77 -30.53
N LEU A 243 0.59 -10.48 -29.22
CA LEU A 243 1.40 -11.15 -28.19
C LEU A 243 0.97 -12.61 -27.97
N GLU A 244 -0.32 -12.92 -28.13
CA GLU A 244 -0.91 -14.26 -28.01
C GLU A 244 -0.53 -14.95 -26.69
N SER A 245 -0.55 -14.19 -25.60
CA SER A 245 -0.26 -14.70 -24.25
C SER A 245 -1.53 -15.23 -23.61
N CYS A 246 -1.52 -16.50 -23.20
CA CYS A 246 -2.60 -17.14 -22.46
C CYS A 246 -2.91 -16.40 -21.16
N ALA A 247 -1.90 -15.89 -20.48
CA ALA A 247 -2.06 -15.18 -19.22
C ALA A 247 -2.98 -13.95 -19.32
N THR A 248 -3.00 -13.27 -20.47
CA THR A 248 -3.88 -12.12 -20.69
C THR A 248 -5.35 -12.52 -20.84
N VAL A 249 -5.61 -13.72 -21.35
CA VAL A 249 -6.96 -14.31 -21.40
C VAL A 249 -7.38 -14.78 -20.02
N GLU A 250 -6.52 -15.51 -19.31
CA GLU A 250 -6.79 -15.99 -17.95
C GLU A 250 -7.17 -14.84 -16.99
N TYR A 251 -6.57 -13.66 -17.12
CA TYR A 251 -6.87 -12.50 -16.29
C TYR A 251 -8.33 -12.04 -16.37
N VAL A 252 -9.00 -12.29 -17.50
CA VAL A 252 -10.40 -11.89 -17.71
C VAL A 252 -11.39 -13.02 -17.52
N LEU A 253 -10.93 -14.26 -17.41
CA LEU A 253 -11.81 -15.38 -17.12
C LEU A 253 -12.34 -15.33 -15.70
N PRO A 254 -13.60 -15.73 -15.46
CA PRO A 254 -14.20 -15.78 -14.14
C PRO A 254 -13.56 -16.85 -13.24
N VAL A 255 -13.01 -17.91 -13.85
CA VAL A 255 -12.38 -19.04 -13.16
C VAL A 255 -11.04 -19.36 -13.81
N HIS A 256 -10.02 -19.60 -12.99
CA HIS A 256 -8.71 -20.01 -13.46
C HIS A 256 -8.80 -21.38 -14.18
N LYS A 257 -8.11 -21.49 -15.32
CA LYS A 257 -7.99 -22.72 -16.10
C LYS A 257 -6.54 -23.03 -16.39
N GLU A 258 -6.10 -24.25 -16.12
CA GLU A 258 -4.74 -24.71 -16.47
C GLU A 258 -4.52 -24.78 -17.99
N VAL A 259 -5.57 -25.07 -18.74
CA VAL A 259 -5.56 -25.15 -20.21
C VAL A 259 -6.72 -24.36 -20.77
N LEU A 260 -6.42 -23.39 -21.63
CA LEU A 260 -7.43 -22.60 -22.32
C LEU A 260 -8.03 -23.39 -23.48
N SER A 261 -9.35 -23.35 -23.61
CA SER A 261 -10.08 -23.88 -24.78
C SER A 261 -10.02 -22.88 -25.94
N LEU A 262 -10.35 -23.34 -27.13
CA LEU A 262 -10.50 -22.46 -28.32
C LEU A 262 -11.59 -21.41 -28.14
N GLN A 263 -12.57 -21.62 -27.26
CA GLN A 263 -13.59 -20.63 -26.93
C GLN A 263 -13.01 -19.54 -26.01
N ASP A 264 -12.17 -19.93 -25.06
CA ASP A 264 -11.54 -18.96 -24.12
C ASP A 264 -10.65 -17.96 -24.86
N VAL A 265 -9.84 -18.41 -25.83
CA VAL A 265 -8.97 -17.51 -26.62
C VAL A 265 -9.74 -16.62 -27.61
N ARG A 266 -11.05 -16.82 -27.76
CA ARG A 266 -11.94 -15.98 -28.59
C ARG A 266 -12.77 -14.99 -27.76
N ILE A 267 -12.60 -14.95 -26.45
CA ILE A 267 -13.37 -14.04 -25.60
C ILE A 267 -13.08 -12.58 -26.00
N GLU A 268 -14.13 -11.82 -26.26
CA GLU A 268 -14.00 -10.39 -26.57
C GLU A 268 -13.65 -9.62 -25.31
N SER A 269 -12.41 -9.16 -25.26
CA SER A 269 -11.88 -8.34 -24.17
C SER A 269 -10.74 -7.46 -24.67
N PRO A 270 -10.59 -6.24 -24.14
CA PRO A 270 -9.44 -5.40 -24.44
C PRO A 270 -8.11 -6.01 -23.94
N TYR A 271 -8.17 -6.94 -22.99
CA TYR A 271 -7.01 -7.68 -22.51
C TYR A 271 -6.58 -8.84 -23.39
N ASN A 272 -7.47 -9.35 -24.26
CA ASN A 272 -7.18 -10.55 -25.06
C ASN A 272 -6.16 -10.27 -26.17
N THR A 273 -4.90 -10.61 -25.92
CA THR A 273 -3.81 -10.43 -26.89
C THR A 273 -3.78 -11.42 -28.04
N TYR A 274 -4.71 -12.40 -28.11
CA TYR A 274 -5.00 -13.17 -29.32
C TYR A 274 -5.83 -12.39 -30.32
N LEU A 275 -6.66 -11.45 -29.85
CA LEU A 275 -7.54 -10.65 -30.69
C LEU A 275 -6.99 -9.24 -30.93
N LYS A 276 -6.38 -8.63 -29.92
CA LYS A 276 -5.87 -7.25 -29.94
C LYS A 276 -4.36 -7.23 -30.14
N LYS A 277 -3.86 -6.27 -30.94
CA LYS A 277 -2.42 -5.98 -31.09
C LYS A 277 -1.93 -5.06 -29.96
N GLY A 278 -0.65 -5.18 -29.62
CA GLY A 278 -0.03 -4.34 -28.61
C GLY A 278 -0.18 -4.90 -27.18
N LEU A 279 0.11 -4.06 -26.23
CA LEU A 279 -0.04 -4.37 -24.80
C LEU A 279 -1.50 -4.26 -24.37
N PRO A 280 -1.95 -5.03 -23.36
CA PRO A 280 -3.28 -4.86 -22.78
C PRO A 280 -3.42 -3.52 -22.05
N PRO A 281 -4.67 -3.11 -21.68
CA PRO A 281 -4.95 -1.81 -21.06
C PRO A 281 -4.19 -1.54 -19.76
N SER A 282 -3.89 -2.57 -18.99
CA SER A 282 -3.12 -2.51 -17.75
C SER A 282 -2.31 -3.79 -17.54
N ALA A 283 -1.48 -3.81 -16.50
CA ALA A 283 -0.89 -5.04 -16.00
C ALA A 283 -1.98 -6.08 -15.64
N ILE A 284 -1.61 -7.35 -15.64
CA ILE A 284 -2.49 -8.50 -15.36
C ILE A 284 -2.17 -9.18 -14.02
N CYS A 285 -1.14 -8.72 -13.34
CA CYS A 285 -0.73 -9.13 -12.00
C CYS A 285 0.35 -8.18 -11.47
N SER A 286 0.71 -8.32 -10.21
CA SER A 286 1.84 -7.62 -9.58
C SER A 286 3.15 -8.35 -9.89
N PRO A 287 4.02 -7.81 -10.78
CA PRO A 287 5.27 -8.45 -11.16
C PRO A 287 6.33 -8.32 -10.06
N GLY A 288 7.17 -9.34 -9.93
CA GLY A 288 8.34 -9.29 -9.08
C GLY A 288 9.51 -8.50 -9.70
N LYS A 289 10.54 -8.27 -8.88
CA LYS A 289 11.74 -7.52 -9.28
C LYS A 289 12.41 -8.08 -10.54
N LYS A 290 12.44 -9.42 -10.68
CA LYS A 290 13.10 -10.08 -11.82
C LYS A 290 12.36 -9.84 -13.14
N SER A 291 11.04 -9.87 -13.13
CA SER A 291 10.23 -9.58 -14.31
C SER A 291 10.28 -8.10 -14.70
N LEU A 292 10.28 -7.19 -13.72
CA LEU A 292 10.50 -5.76 -13.97
C LEU A 292 11.87 -5.53 -14.63
N LEU A 293 12.93 -6.15 -14.13
CA LEU A 293 14.25 -6.05 -14.71
C LEU A 293 14.31 -6.62 -16.14
N ALA A 294 13.66 -7.77 -16.38
CA ALA A 294 13.61 -8.38 -17.71
C ALA A 294 12.84 -7.49 -18.72
N ALA A 295 11.78 -6.83 -18.31
CA ALA A 295 11.04 -5.88 -19.14
C ALA A 295 11.83 -4.59 -19.41
N LEU A 296 12.61 -4.11 -18.44
CA LEU A 296 13.49 -2.95 -18.59
C LEU A 296 14.68 -3.25 -19.52
N ASN A 297 15.25 -4.44 -19.40
CA ASN A 297 16.44 -4.85 -20.12
C ASN A 297 16.28 -6.28 -20.69
N PRO A 298 15.45 -6.44 -21.75
CA PRO A 298 15.22 -7.72 -22.40
C PRO A 298 16.49 -8.24 -23.09
N ALA A 299 16.61 -9.55 -23.20
CA ALA A 299 17.70 -10.15 -23.96
C ALA A 299 17.57 -9.80 -25.44
N LYS A 300 18.68 -9.40 -26.05
CA LYS A 300 18.75 -9.19 -27.50
C LYS A 300 18.65 -10.53 -28.20
N THR A 301 17.59 -10.73 -28.97
CA THR A 301 17.30 -11.98 -29.69
C THR A 301 16.46 -11.71 -30.92
N ASP A 302 16.45 -12.65 -31.87
CA ASP A 302 15.58 -12.64 -33.06
C ASP A 302 14.36 -13.55 -32.89
N TYR A 303 14.20 -14.18 -31.72
CA TYR A 303 13.06 -15.07 -31.48
C TYR A 303 11.72 -14.32 -31.50
N LEU A 304 10.72 -15.02 -32.05
CA LEU A 304 9.34 -14.53 -32.13
C LEU A 304 8.33 -15.46 -31.46
N PHE A 305 8.74 -16.68 -31.14
CA PHE A 305 7.91 -17.72 -30.58
C PHE A 305 8.62 -18.45 -29.46
N PHE A 306 7.87 -18.96 -28.52
CA PHE A 306 8.34 -19.91 -27.52
C PHE A 306 7.23 -20.91 -27.18
N VAL A 307 7.60 -22.09 -26.72
CA VAL A 307 6.68 -23.14 -26.24
C VAL A 307 7.24 -23.77 -24.97
N ALA A 308 6.40 -23.92 -23.95
CA ALA A 308 6.80 -24.48 -22.67
C ALA A 308 7.01 -25.99 -22.73
N LYS A 309 8.07 -26.49 -22.08
CA LYS A 309 8.30 -27.91 -21.83
C LYS A 309 7.73 -28.34 -20.47
N LYS A 310 7.68 -29.66 -20.23
CA LYS A 310 7.21 -30.22 -18.95
C LYS A 310 8.05 -29.76 -17.74
N ASP A 311 9.33 -29.52 -17.92
CA ASP A 311 10.26 -29.07 -16.87
C ASP A 311 10.17 -27.58 -16.58
N GLY A 312 9.22 -26.87 -17.22
CA GLY A 312 8.98 -25.45 -17.09
C GLY A 312 9.98 -24.57 -17.87
N SER A 313 10.93 -25.14 -18.63
CA SER A 313 11.74 -24.39 -19.58
C SER A 313 11.02 -24.22 -20.92
N HIS A 314 11.56 -23.37 -21.80
CA HIS A 314 10.97 -23.10 -23.11
C HIS A 314 11.91 -23.45 -24.24
N ILE A 315 11.32 -23.79 -25.40
CA ILE A 315 12.02 -23.81 -26.68
C ILE A 315 11.66 -22.52 -27.41
N PHE A 316 12.68 -21.77 -27.81
CA PHE A 316 12.54 -20.50 -28.52
C PHE A 316 12.74 -20.70 -30.02
N SER A 317 11.93 -20.05 -30.83
CA SER A 317 11.94 -20.18 -32.30
C SER A 317 11.86 -18.83 -32.99
N LYS A 318 12.54 -18.70 -34.14
CA LYS A 318 12.51 -17.49 -34.98
C LYS A 318 11.33 -17.50 -35.95
N THR A 319 10.95 -18.68 -36.44
CA THR A 319 9.88 -18.86 -37.44
C THR A 319 8.72 -19.63 -36.85
N PHE A 320 7.54 -19.47 -37.43
CA PHE A 320 6.34 -20.23 -37.05
C PHE A 320 6.51 -21.72 -37.38
N GLU A 321 7.20 -22.06 -38.46
CA GLU A 321 7.49 -23.44 -38.83
C GLU A 321 8.31 -24.16 -37.77
N ASP A 322 9.40 -23.51 -37.26
CA ASP A 322 10.21 -24.07 -36.18
C ASP A 322 9.43 -24.19 -34.88
N HIS A 323 8.54 -23.23 -34.61
CA HIS A 323 7.64 -23.31 -33.46
C HIS A 323 6.72 -24.53 -33.51
N LEU A 324 6.11 -24.81 -34.68
CA LEU A 324 5.27 -26.01 -34.86
C LEU A 324 6.08 -27.31 -34.72
N LYS A 325 7.32 -27.36 -35.24
CA LYS A 325 8.24 -28.50 -35.01
C LYS A 325 8.53 -28.69 -33.53
N ALA A 326 8.80 -27.60 -32.78
CA ALA A 326 9.03 -27.67 -31.34
C ALA A 326 7.80 -28.17 -30.57
N GLN A 327 6.61 -27.71 -30.93
CA GLN A 327 5.35 -28.20 -30.32
C GLN A 327 5.19 -29.70 -30.54
N LYS A 328 5.38 -30.17 -31.77
CA LYS A 328 5.29 -31.60 -32.11
C LYS A 328 6.30 -32.44 -31.33
N GLN A 329 7.54 -32.02 -31.22
CA GLN A 329 8.57 -32.70 -30.41
C GLN A 329 8.15 -32.85 -28.95
N ILE A 330 7.53 -31.79 -28.35
CA ILE A 330 7.04 -31.83 -26.97
C ILE A 330 5.87 -32.82 -26.83
N GLU A 331 4.97 -32.86 -27.80
CA GLU A 331 3.81 -33.78 -27.83
C GLU A 331 4.24 -35.23 -27.98
N GLU A 332 5.18 -35.51 -28.87
CA GLU A 332 5.74 -36.86 -29.08
C GLU A 332 6.53 -37.35 -27.86
N GLY A 333 7.26 -36.48 -27.18
CA GLY A 333 7.94 -36.77 -25.91
C GLY A 333 6.98 -36.95 -24.72
N LYS A 334 5.68 -36.80 -24.91
CA LYS A 334 4.63 -37.08 -23.91
C LYS A 334 4.10 -38.54 -23.98
N LYS A 335 4.43 -39.28 -25.02
CA LYS A 335 4.12 -40.71 -25.15
C LYS A 335 5.24 -41.53 -24.52
#